data_0d176b1f698a2063d3fa31646a9199c5
#
_entry.id   0d176b1f698a2063d3fa31646a9199c5
#
_cell.length_a   1.000
_cell.length_b   1.000
_cell.length_c   1.000
_cell.angle_alpha   90.00
_cell.angle_beta   90.00
_cell.angle_gamma   90.00
#
_symmetry.space_group_name_H-M   'P 1'
#
loop_
_entity.id
_entity.type
_entity.pdbx_description
1 polymer ?
#
loop_
_entity_poly.entity_id
_entity_poly.type
_entity_poly.pdbx_seq_one_letter_code
_entity_poly.pdbx_strand_id
1 'polypeptide(L)'
;MLRLLLCCFTISFFVGTSQERLSQTYLDINYFKGIIPLHNNDIAHLIQGYPEGVIIGWNQRTNGENDWEQRYNYPDFGASFMYQNLQNEVLGNTLGFYGHFNFYFFKRQLMLRVGQGIVFATNPYNKTSNPKNIAFGSKLLGSPYLMLNYKKPNLLG
;
A
#
# COMPACT_ATOMS: atom_id res chain seq x y z
N MET A 1 -6.75 -11.51 36.53
CA MET A 1 -5.31 -11.18 36.61
C MET A 1 -4.41 -12.12 35.81
N LEU A 2 -4.57 -13.45 35.89
CA LEU A 2 -3.71 -14.42 35.18
C LEU A 2 -3.74 -14.28 33.65
N ARG A 3 -4.90 -13.98 33.04
CA ARG A 3 -5.05 -13.83 31.58
C ARG A 3 -4.38 -12.55 31.01
N LEU A 4 -4.35 -11.48 31.80
CA LEU A 4 -3.65 -10.23 31.41
C LEU A 4 -2.13 -10.40 31.46
N LEU A 5 -1.62 -11.15 32.44
CA LEU A 5 -0.20 -11.51 32.55
C LEU A 5 0.27 -12.38 31.36
N LEU A 6 -0.58 -13.29 30.87
CA LEU A 6 -0.26 -14.14 29.71
C LEU A 6 -0.16 -13.31 28.42
N CYS A 7 -1.04 -12.31 28.20
CA CYS A 7 -0.96 -11.40 27.08
C CYS A 7 0.30 -10.51 27.10
N CYS A 8 0.69 -10.02 28.27
CA CYS A 8 1.93 -9.25 28.40
C CYS A 8 3.18 -10.10 28.18
N PHE A 9 3.15 -11.39 28.56
CA PHE A 9 4.27 -12.30 28.35
C PHE A 9 4.44 -12.71 26.88
N THR A 10 3.35 -12.86 26.12
CA THR A 10 3.42 -13.16 24.69
C THR A 10 3.92 -11.97 23.86
N ILE A 11 3.61 -10.73 24.27
CA ILE A 11 4.12 -9.51 23.61
C ILE A 11 5.62 -9.36 23.86
N SER A 12 6.13 -9.73 25.03
CA SER A 12 7.56 -9.65 25.38
C SER A 12 8.43 -10.62 24.59
N PHE A 13 7.88 -11.76 24.13
CA PHE A 13 8.63 -12.74 23.33
C PHE A 13 8.86 -12.30 21.88
N PHE A 14 8.05 -11.38 21.36
CA PHE A 14 8.22 -10.86 19.99
C PHE A 14 9.26 -9.74 19.86
N VAL A 15 9.66 -9.13 20.97
CA VAL A 15 10.63 -8.00 20.95
C VAL A 15 12.10 -8.46 20.96
N GLY A 16 12.37 -9.73 21.33
CA GLY A 16 13.73 -10.21 21.61
C GLY A 16 14.59 -10.62 20.41
N THR A 17 14.07 -10.71 19.16
CA THR A 17 14.82 -11.27 18.01
C THR A 17 15.12 -10.27 16.90
N SER A 18 14.95 -8.95 17.14
CA SER A 18 14.94 -7.93 16.10
C SER A 18 16.24 -7.11 15.94
N GLN A 19 17.27 -7.29 16.75
CA GLN A 19 18.38 -6.31 16.78
C GLN A 19 19.39 -6.37 15.64
N GLU A 20 19.56 -7.48 14.93
CA GLU A 20 20.53 -7.54 13.82
C GLU A 20 19.96 -7.18 12.44
N ARG A 21 18.62 -7.20 12.26
CA ARG A 21 17.96 -6.93 10.95
C ARG A 21 17.53 -5.49 10.70
N LEU A 22 17.57 -4.61 11.71
CA LEU A 22 17.11 -3.22 11.57
C LEU A 22 17.95 -2.38 10.61
N SER A 23 19.19 -2.74 10.32
CA SER A 23 20.05 -2.04 9.36
C SER A 23 19.64 -2.21 7.88
N GLN A 24 18.74 -3.15 7.59
CA GLN A 24 18.26 -3.44 6.23
C GLN A 24 16.85 -2.92 5.95
N THR A 25 16.22 -2.27 6.90
CA THR A 25 14.88 -1.72 6.76
C THR A 25 14.91 -0.22 6.44
N TYR A 26 13.90 0.25 5.70
CA TYR A 26 13.69 1.67 5.44
C TYR A 26 12.21 2.00 5.29
N LEU A 27 11.88 3.28 5.52
CA LEU A 27 10.57 3.84 5.27
C LEU A 27 10.60 4.68 4.01
N ASP A 28 9.50 4.68 3.26
CA ASP A 28 9.24 5.62 2.19
C ASP A 28 7.87 6.27 2.37
N ILE A 29 7.74 7.50 1.91
CA ILE A 29 6.49 8.25 1.90
C ILE A 29 6.32 8.81 0.49
N ASN A 30 5.19 8.52 -0.12
CA ASN A 30 4.86 8.96 -1.48
C ASN A 30 3.51 9.67 -1.48
N TYR A 31 3.46 10.88 -2.00
CA TYR A 31 2.22 11.57 -2.35
C TYR A 31 1.87 11.25 -3.79
N PHE A 32 0.59 11.06 -4.07
CA PHE A 32 0.10 10.87 -5.43
C PHE A 32 -1.15 11.71 -5.68
N LYS A 33 -1.33 12.07 -6.95
CA LYS A 33 -2.54 12.68 -7.49
C LYS A 33 -2.83 12.06 -8.84
N GLY A 34 -4.09 11.79 -9.13
CA GLY A 34 -4.44 11.02 -10.32
C GLY A 34 -5.84 11.33 -10.85
N ILE A 35 -6.30 10.45 -11.70
CA ILE A 35 -7.62 10.48 -12.31
C ILE A 35 -8.32 9.14 -12.11
N ILE A 36 -9.65 9.14 -12.12
CA ILE A 36 -10.46 7.92 -12.30
C ILE A 36 -10.74 7.83 -13.81
N PRO A 37 -10.17 6.84 -14.53
CA PRO A 37 -10.42 6.72 -15.97
C PRO A 37 -11.86 6.30 -16.21
N LEU A 38 -12.51 6.94 -17.19
CA LEU A 38 -13.84 6.58 -17.64
C LEU A 38 -13.76 5.30 -18.49
N HIS A 39 -14.02 4.16 -17.89
CA HIS A 39 -14.05 2.85 -18.55
C HIS A 39 -15.46 2.31 -18.79
N ASN A 40 -16.49 2.96 -18.19
CA ASN A 40 -17.91 2.66 -18.37
C ASN A 40 -18.70 3.97 -18.17
N ASN A 41 -19.71 4.22 -19.00
CA ASN A 41 -20.57 5.40 -18.90
C ASN A 41 -21.35 5.45 -17.58
N ASP A 42 -21.64 4.32 -16.97
CA ASP A 42 -22.36 4.25 -15.70
C ASP A 42 -21.62 4.91 -14.54
N ILE A 43 -20.29 4.99 -14.59
CA ILE A 43 -19.47 5.63 -13.56
C ILE A 43 -19.20 7.12 -13.83
N ALA A 44 -19.69 7.67 -14.94
CA ALA A 44 -19.39 9.07 -15.31
C ALA A 44 -19.77 10.08 -14.20
N HIS A 45 -20.83 9.81 -13.46
CA HIS A 45 -21.27 10.63 -12.33
C HIS A 45 -20.32 10.59 -11.11
N LEU A 46 -19.42 9.59 -11.05
CA LEU A 46 -18.42 9.44 -9.99
C LEU A 46 -17.09 10.15 -10.32
N ILE A 47 -16.91 10.60 -11.57
CA ILE A 47 -15.68 11.27 -12.02
C ILE A 47 -15.86 12.77 -11.85
N GLN A 48 -15.58 13.29 -10.64
CA GLN A 48 -15.80 14.70 -10.32
C GLN A 48 -14.54 15.47 -9.97
N GLY A 49 -13.46 14.78 -9.57
CA GLY A 49 -12.25 15.42 -9.10
C GLY A 49 -10.99 14.62 -9.45
N TYR A 50 -9.87 15.05 -8.89
CA TYR A 50 -8.58 14.39 -9.03
C TYR A 50 -8.26 13.68 -7.71
N PRO A 51 -8.47 12.36 -7.59
CA PRO A 51 -8.08 11.61 -6.41
C PRO A 51 -6.64 11.89 -6.02
N GLU A 52 -6.40 12.05 -4.73
CA GLU A 52 -5.09 12.27 -4.18
C GLU A 52 -4.90 11.49 -2.87
N GLY A 53 -3.66 11.25 -2.51
CA GLY A 53 -3.38 10.49 -1.31
C GLY A 53 -1.92 10.36 -0.97
N VAL A 54 -1.68 9.59 0.09
CA VAL A 54 -0.34 9.30 0.61
C VAL A 54 -0.21 7.80 0.81
N ILE A 55 0.96 7.27 0.41
CA ILE A 55 1.38 5.90 0.69
C ILE A 55 2.60 5.97 1.60
N ILE A 56 2.54 5.29 2.74
CA ILE A 56 3.66 5.07 3.65
C ILE A 56 4.06 3.61 3.53
N GLY A 57 5.30 3.33 3.14
CA GLY A 57 5.84 1.98 2.97
C GLY A 57 6.92 1.69 4.00
N TRP A 58 6.78 0.58 4.71
CA TRP A 58 7.87 -0.05 5.44
C TRP A 58 8.45 -1.17 4.59
N ASN A 59 9.76 -1.16 4.38
CA ASN A 59 10.43 -2.06 3.46
C ASN A 59 11.60 -2.77 4.15
N GLN A 60 11.81 -4.02 3.78
CA GLN A 60 12.97 -4.81 4.14
C GLN A 60 13.72 -5.23 2.87
N ARG A 61 15.02 -4.96 2.83
CA ARG A 61 15.89 -5.41 1.74
C ARG A 61 16.18 -6.89 1.89
N THR A 62 16.27 -7.58 0.76
CA THR A 62 16.83 -8.93 0.70
C THR A 62 18.33 -8.88 0.46
N ASN A 63 19.05 -9.87 0.94
CA ASN A 63 20.51 -9.95 0.89
C ASN A 63 21.03 -11.17 0.10
N GLY A 64 20.13 -11.97 -0.47
CA GLY A 64 20.49 -13.13 -1.29
C GLY A 64 20.69 -14.42 -0.50
N GLU A 65 20.22 -14.50 0.73
CA GLU A 65 20.24 -15.74 1.53
C GLU A 65 19.42 -16.86 0.91
N ASN A 66 18.36 -16.49 0.18
CA ASN A 66 17.49 -17.44 -0.49
C ASN A 66 17.65 -17.37 -2.02
N ASP A 67 17.54 -18.52 -2.70
CA ASP A 67 17.68 -18.61 -4.15
C ASP A 67 16.68 -17.70 -4.92
N TRP A 68 15.45 -17.52 -4.40
CA TRP A 68 14.47 -16.66 -5.02
C TRP A 68 14.87 -15.18 -5.01
N GLU A 69 15.57 -14.73 -3.97
CA GLU A 69 16.04 -13.34 -3.85
C GLU A 69 17.04 -13.01 -4.97
N GLN A 70 17.99 -13.92 -5.22
CA GLN A 70 18.94 -13.79 -6.32
C GLN A 70 18.27 -13.87 -7.68
N ARG A 71 17.33 -14.82 -7.85
CA ARG A 71 16.57 -15.03 -9.11
C ARG A 71 15.78 -13.80 -9.52
N TYR A 72 15.21 -13.06 -8.57
CA TYR A 72 14.40 -11.86 -8.82
C TYR A 72 15.17 -10.56 -8.62
N ASN A 73 16.50 -10.60 -8.69
CA ASN A 73 17.38 -9.43 -8.61
C ASN A 73 17.24 -8.66 -7.30
N TYR A 74 17.25 -9.40 -6.17
CA TYR A 74 17.21 -8.87 -4.80
C TYR A 74 16.03 -7.91 -4.57
N PRO A 75 14.78 -8.36 -4.68
CA PRO A 75 13.62 -7.53 -4.45
C PRO A 75 13.53 -7.16 -2.97
N ASP A 76 13.03 -5.98 -2.65
CA ASP A 76 12.62 -5.66 -1.30
C ASP A 76 11.17 -6.12 -1.10
N PHE A 77 10.78 -6.43 0.13
CA PHE A 77 9.40 -6.72 0.49
C PHE A 77 8.98 -5.91 1.70
N GLY A 78 7.67 -5.77 1.91
CA GLY A 78 7.21 -4.99 3.04
C GLY A 78 5.71 -4.84 3.13
N ALA A 79 5.33 -3.83 3.91
CA ALA A 79 3.93 -3.45 4.10
C ALA A 79 3.74 -1.97 3.78
N SER A 80 2.56 -1.62 3.27
CA SER A 80 2.20 -0.23 2.99
C SER A 80 0.85 0.11 3.60
N PHE A 81 0.74 1.34 4.07
CA PHE A 81 -0.51 1.98 4.42
C PHE A 81 -0.80 3.08 3.41
N MET A 82 -2.02 3.11 2.87
CA MET A 82 -2.47 4.10 1.89
C MET A 82 -3.70 4.83 2.41
N TYR A 83 -3.65 6.14 2.41
CA TYR A 83 -4.83 6.99 2.52
C TYR A 83 -5.10 7.63 1.17
N GLN A 84 -6.35 7.59 0.71
CA GLN A 84 -6.76 8.22 -0.54
C GLN A 84 -8.06 8.99 -0.34
N ASN A 85 -8.04 10.25 -0.73
CA ASN A 85 -9.22 11.08 -0.90
C ASN A 85 -9.65 11.01 -2.37
N LEU A 86 -10.86 10.52 -2.63
CA LEU A 86 -11.37 10.34 -3.99
C LEU A 86 -11.96 11.63 -4.57
N GLN A 87 -11.95 12.73 -3.83
CA GLN A 87 -12.48 14.03 -4.24
C GLN A 87 -13.93 13.95 -4.75
N ASN A 88 -14.73 13.08 -4.14
CA ASN A 88 -16.09 12.81 -4.51
C ASN A 88 -16.90 12.38 -3.27
N GLU A 89 -17.99 13.07 -2.97
CA GLU A 89 -18.83 12.80 -1.80
C GLU A 89 -19.49 11.42 -1.83
N VAL A 90 -19.81 10.92 -3.02
CA VAL A 90 -20.42 9.59 -3.19
C VAL A 90 -19.42 8.50 -2.87
N LEU A 91 -18.16 8.65 -3.30
CA LEU A 91 -17.08 7.66 -3.08
C LEU A 91 -16.45 7.80 -1.70
N GLY A 92 -16.33 9.01 -1.18
CA GLY A 92 -15.66 9.31 0.09
C GLY A 92 -14.14 9.10 0.02
N ASN A 93 -13.58 8.56 1.10
CA ASN A 93 -12.15 8.28 1.25
C ASN A 93 -11.91 6.78 1.37
N THR A 94 -10.67 6.37 1.12
CA THR A 94 -10.25 4.99 1.35
C THR A 94 -9.01 4.91 2.23
N LEU A 95 -8.93 3.85 3.03
CA LEU A 95 -7.79 3.47 3.84
C LEU A 95 -7.37 2.07 3.45
N GLY A 96 -6.15 1.90 2.98
CA GLY A 96 -5.65 0.61 2.50
C GLY A 96 -4.46 0.11 3.32
N PHE A 97 -4.41 -1.20 3.53
CA PHE A 97 -3.25 -1.89 4.09
C PHE A 97 -2.84 -3.02 3.15
N TYR A 98 -1.57 -3.06 2.78
CA TYR A 98 -1.05 -3.92 1.72
C TYR A 98 0.25 -4.60 2.14
N GLY A 99 0.44 -5.86 1.74
CA GLY A 99 1.75 -6.44 1.56
C GLY A 99 2.28 -6.12 0.16
N HIS A 100 3.57 -5.88 0.02
CA HIS A 100 4.13 -5.54 -1.28
C HIS A 100 5.54 -6.12 -1.51
N PHE A 101 5.90 -6.22 -2.81
CA PHE A 101 7.26 -6.46 -3.29
C PHE A 101 7.71 -5.31 -4.17
N ASN A 102 9.00 -4.93 -4.05
CA ASN A 102 9.68 -3.95 -4.90
C ASN A 102 10.66 -4.69 -5.80
N PHE A 103 10.39 -4.73 -7.08
CA PHE A 103 11.29 -5.29 -8.09
C PHE A 103 12.12 -4.19 -8.72
N TYR A 104 13.41 -4.45 -8.95
CA TYR A 104 14.35 -3.45 -9.42
C TYR A 104 14.92 -3.80 -10.77
N PHE A 105 15.02 -2.76 -11.62
CA PHE A 105 15.56 -2.84 -12.98
C PHE A 105 16.61 -1.74 -13.20
N PHE A 106 17.44 -1.89 -14.25
CA PHE A 106 18.43 -0.90 -14.68
C PHE A 106 19.35 -0.42 -13.55
N LYS A 107 20.05 -1.35 -12.89
CA LYS A 107 20.93 -1.07 -11.74
C LYS A 107 20.17 -0.35 -10.59
N ARG A 108 18.95 -0.78 -10.29
CA ARG A 108 18.04 -0.23 -9.27
C ARG A 108 17.57 1.21 -9.53
N GLN A 109 17.68 1.69 -10.77
CA GLN A 109 17.15 3.02 -11.13
C GLN A 109 15.62 3.02 -11.32
N LEU A 110 15.07 1.90 -11.77
CA LEU A 110 13.63 1.72 -11.91
C LEU A 110 13.14 0.70 -10.89
N MET A 111 12.13 1.06 -10.12
CA MET A 111 11.46 0.20 -9.15
C MET A 111 10.00 0.01 -9.57
N LEU A 112 9.57 -1.24 -9.64
CA LEU A 112 8.16 -1.60 -9.75
C LEU A 112 7.72 -2.20 -8.41
N ARG A 113 6.80 -1.52 -7.71
CA ARG A 113 6.14 -2.06 -6.54
C ARG A 113 4.83 -2.71 -6.94
N VAL A 114 4.64 -3.94 -6.51
CA VAL A 114 3.40 -4.70 -6.66
C VAL A 114 2.85 -4.93 -5.26
N GLY A 115 1.71 -4.36 -4.96
CA GLY A 115 1.03 -4.49 -3.67
C GLY A 115 -0.32 -5.17 -3.81
N GLN A 116 -0.65 -6.03 -2.84
CA GLN A 116 -1.96 -6.66 -2.69
C GLN A 116 -2.41 -6.49 -1.25
N GLY A 117 -3.67 -6.10 -1.05
CA GLY A 117 -4.16 -5.84 0.30
C GLY A 117 -5.66 -5.68 0.40
N ILE A 118 -6.06 -5.09 1.50
CA ILE A 118 -7.44 -4.76 1.82
C ILE A 118 -7.60 -3.25 1.94
N VAL A 119 -8.75 -2.75 1.48
CA VAL A 119 -9.13 -1.36 1.54
C VAL A 119 -10.43 -1.21 2.30
N PHE A 120 -10.46 -0.26 3.21
CA PHE A 120 -11.66 0.22 3.87
C PHE A 120 -12.19 1.45 3.14
N ALA A 121 -13.42 1.36 2.59
CA ALA A 121 -14.13 2.48 1.96
C ALA A 121 -15.02 3.16 3.01
N THR A 122 -14.87 4.46 3.17
CA THR A 122 -15.64 5.22 4.17
C THR A 122 -17.11 5.35 3.80
N ASN A 123 -17.41 5.37 2.49
CA ASN A 123 -18.77 5.64 1.98
C ASN A 123 -19.20 4.57 0.96
N PRO A 124 -19.35 3.28 1.35
CA PRO A 124 -19.73 2.22 0.41
C PRO A 124 -21.17 2.36 -0.07
N TYR A 125 -21.54 1.54 -1.06
CA TYR A 125 -22.93 1.42 -1.51
C TYR A 125 -23.88 1.14 -0.35
N ASN A 126 -24.96 1.87 -0.31
CA ASN A 126 -26.10 1.61 0.57
C ASN A 126 -27.39 1.97 -0.18
N LYS A 127 -28.32 1.03 -0.23
CA LYS A 127 -29.59 1.18 -0.98
C LYS A 127 -30.39 2.44 -0.59
N THR A 128 -30.29 2.85 0.68
CA THR A 128 -31.07 3.96 1.21
C THR A 128 -30.28 5.26 1.27
N SER A 129 -29.03 5.20 1.79
CA SER A 129 -28.22 6.40 2.09
C SER A 129 -27.21 6.75 0.99
N ASN A 130 -26.72 5.76 0.21
CA ASN A 130 -25.74 6.01 -0.86
C ASN A 130 -25.94 5.07 -2.07
N PRO A 131 -27.10 5.12 -2.74
CA PRO A 131 -27.40 4.26 -3.88
C PRO A 131 -26.58 4.61 -5.14
N LYS A 132 -25.97 5.79 -5.18
CA LYS A 132 -25.16 6.25 -6.31
C LYS A 132 -23.76 5.64 -6.34
N ASN A 133 -23.25 5.09 -5.24
CA ASN A 133 -21.94 4.47 -5.21
C ASN A 133 -21.99 3.04 -5.77
N ILE A 134 -21.78 2.91 -7.06
CA ILE A 134 -21.70 1.61 -7.74
C ILE A 134 -20.28 1.04 -7.78
N ALA A 135 -19.27 1.78 -7.27
CA ALA A 135 -17.87 1.36 -7.27
C ALA A 135 -17.50 0.51 -6.05
N PHE A 136 -18.03 0.86 -4.88
CA PHE A 136 -17.70 0.18 -3.62
C PHE A 136 -18.90 -0.55 -3.04
N GLY A 137 -19.05 -1.84 -3.37
CA GLY A 137 -20.17 -2.68 -2.90
C GLY A 137 -20.13 -3.00 -1.41
N SER A 138 -19.00 -2.84 -0.74
CA SER A 138 -18.84 -3.12 0.71
C SER A 138 -17.83 -2.17 1.35
N LYS A 139 -17.79 -2.18 2.70
CA LYS A 139 -16.79 -1.41 3.45
C LYS A 139 -15.37 -1.95 3.30
N LEU A 140 -15.22 -3.26 3.15
CA LEU A 140 -13.93 -3.92 2.98
C LEU A 140 -13.86 -4.53 1.58
N LEU A 141 -12.78 -4.24 0.88
CA LEU A 141 -12.53 -4.63 -0.50
C LEU A 141 -11.10 -5.16 -0.64
N GLY A 142 -10.90 -6.20 -1.43
CA GLY A 142 -9.58 -6.58 -1.92
C GLY A 142 -9.11 -5.58 -2.98
N SER A 143 -7.86 -5.14 -2.90
CA SER A 143 -7.31 -4.15 -3.85
C SER A 143 -5.84 -4.46 -4.15
N PRO A 144 -5.48 -4.61 -5.43
CA PRO A 144 -4.08 -4.52 -5.86
C PRO A 144 -3.70 -3.06 -6.12
N TYR A 145 -2.40 -2.76 -6.02
CA TYR A 145 -1.84 -1.55 -6.60
C TYR A 145 -0.48 -1.81 -7.25
N LEU A 146 -0.16 -1.00 -8.23
CA LEU A 146 1.14 -0.95 -8.88
C LEU A 146 1.71 0.45 -8.74
N MET A 147 3.01 0.56 -8.41
CA MET A 147 3.72 1.82 -8.35
C MET A 147 5.03 1.70 -9.10
N LEU A 148 5.24 2.57 -10.06
CA LEU A 148 6.48 2.69 -10.79
C LEU A 148 7.24 3.91 -10.27
N ASN A 149 8.48 3.70 -9.84
CA ASN A 149 9.34 4.76 -9.32
C ASN A 149 10.67 4.76 -10.09
N TYR A 150 11.07 5.94 -10.58
CA TYR A 150 12.34 6.14 -11.25
C TYR A 150 13.26 7.00 -10.38
N LYS A 151 14.45 6.49 -10.09
CA LYS A 151 15.47 7.19 -9.31
C LYS A 151 16.72 7.39 -10.17
N LYS A 152 17.03 8.64 -10.50
CA LYS A 152 18.31 8.99 -11.16
C LYS A 152 19.37 9.19 -10.07
N PRO A 153 20.43 8.35 -9.99
CA PRO A 153 21.56 8.61 -9.12
C PRO A 153 22.36 9.81 -9.67
N ASN A 154 22.91 10.61 -8.78
CA ASN A 154 23.82 11.71 -9.08
C ASN A 154 23.27 12.79 -10.04
N LEU A 155 22.19 13.48 -9.62
CA LEU A 155 21.67 14.64 -10.38
C LEU A 155 22.54 15.90 -10.20
N LEU A 156 23.43 15.90 -9.20
CA LEU A 156 24.30 17.03 -8.83
C LEU A 156 25.79 16.62 -8.79
N GLY A 157 26.25 15.85 -9.78
CA GLY A 157 27.66 15.62 -10.10
C GLY A 157 28.38 14.64 -9.25
#